data_babefb62ea4c6e162ac72d7922db2f0d
#
_entry.id   babefb62ea4c6e162ac72d7922db2f0d
#
_cell.length_a   1.000
_cell.length_b   1.000
_cell.length_c   1.000
_cell.angle_alpha   90.00
_cell.angle_beta   90.00
_cell.angle_gamma   90.00
#
_symmetry.space_group_name_H-M   'P 1'
#
loop_
_entity.id
_entity.type
_entity.pdbx_description
1 polymer ?
#
loop_
_entity_poly.entity_id
_entity_poly.type
_entity_poly.pdbx_seq_one_letter_code
_entity_poly.pdbx_strand_id
1 'polypeptide(L)'
;DIPNGLFTDQRWIDLVPALFSGIAIMRSSRHNLATWNVTTRELRLSESGQYLVDGEPLGFYHFTGFDSGTHRVMAIKNGGDNPALYQLVNWYGDAVASIAQDPLAKKPWAFGVFSNGISITKSQRLVYRERTDLQRRFPDPFDASTYLAWWETRGRAELPDLFQDE
;
A
#
# COMPACT_ATOMS: atom_id res chain seq x y z
N ASP A 1 1.20 -13.06 -6.96
CA ASP A 1 0.81 -13.77 -8.19
C ASP A 1 -0.71 -13.73 -8.35
N ILE A 2 -1.21 -12.54 -8.74
CA ILE A 2 -2.65 -12.24 -8.88
C ILE A 2 -3.34 -13.19 -9.89
N PRO A 3 -2.75 -13.52 -11.06
CA PRO A 3 -3.37 -14.46 -12.03
C PRO A 3 -3.66 -15.85 -11.45
N ASN A 4 -2.85 -16.30 -10.48
CA ASN A 4 -3.06 -17.57 -9.78
C ASN A 4 -3.85 -17.40 -8.46
N GLY A 5 -4.49 -16.26 -8.25
CA GLY A 5 -5.30 -15.98 -7.07
C GLY A 5 -4.49 -15.74 -5.79
N LEU A 6 -3.19 -15.48 -5.92
CA LEU A 6 -2.32 -15.13 -4.81
C LEU A 6 -2.21 -13.60 -4.73
N PHE A 7 -2.94 -13.01 -3.82
CA PHE A 7 -2.89 -11.57 -3.57
C PHE A 7 -2.33 -11.31 -2.17
N THR A 8 -1.09 -10.84 -2.13
CA THR A 8 -0.37 -10.50 -0.89
C THR A 8 -0.36 -11.65 0.14
N ASP A 9 -0.61 -11.34 1.39
CA ASP A 9 -0.70 -12.24 2.55
C ASP A 9 -2.11 -12.82 2.77
N GLN A 10 -3.14 -12.30 2.11
CA GLN A 10 -4.54 -12.64 2.39
C GLN A 10 -4.84 -14.13 2.23
N ARG A 11 -4.35 -14.76 1.16
CA ARG A 11 -4.53 -16.20 0.94
C ARG A 11 -3.88 -17.07 2.00
N TRP A 12 -2.77 -16.63 2.56
CA TRP A 12 -2.10 -17.33 3.65
C TRP A 12 -2.88 -17.21 4.94
N ILE A 13 -3.44 -16.04 5.22
CA ILE A 13 -4.27 -15.79 6.40
C ILE A 13 -5.57 -16.60 6.36
N ASP A 14 -6.14 -16.88 5.18
CA ASP A 14 -7.32 -17.74 5.03
C ASP A 14 -7.09 -19.17 5.59
N LEU A 15 -5.85 -19.64 5.61
CA LEU A 15 -5.49 -20.97 6.14
C LEU A 15 -5.31 -20.98 7.66
N VAL A 16 -5.14 -19.82 8.30
CA VAL A 16 -4.82 -19.71 9.72
C VAL A 16 -5.86 -20.38 10.62
N PRO A 17 -7.18 -20.22 10.40
CA PRO A 17 -8.17 -20.89 11.25
C PRO A 17 -8.15 -22.41 11.15
N ALA A 18 -7.64 -22.97 10.04
CA ALA A 18 -7.54 -24.41 9.85
C ALA A 18 -6.24 -25.01 10.39
N LEU A 19 -5.16 -24.21 10.40
CA LEU A 19 -3.82 -24.71 10.74
C LEU A 19 -3.42 -24.44 12.21
N PHE A 20 -4.05 -23.48 12.87
CA PHE A 20 -3.65 -23.03 14.22
C PHE A 20 -4.81 -23.13 15.19
N SER A 21 -4.54 -23.65 16.38
CA SER A 21 -5.49 -23.62 17.51
C SER A 21 -5.44 -22.27 18.23
N GLY A 22 -6.51 -21.93 18.96
CA GLY A 22 -6.56 -20.70 19.76
C GLY A 22 -6.81 -19.42 18.94
N ILE A 23 -7.28 -19.55 17.71
CA ILE A 23 -7.64 -18.41 16.85
C ILE A 23 -9.05 -17.92 17.20
N ALA A 24 -9.18 -16.60 17.38
CA ALA A 24 -10.45 -15.91 17.49
C ALA A 24 -10.67 -15.02 16.24
N ILE A 25 -11.80 -15.21 15.58
CA ILE A 25 -12.19 -14.38 14.42
C ILE A 25 -13.12 -13.28 14.92
N MET A 26 -12.67 -12.03 14.83
CA MET A 26 -13.51 -10.87 15.13
C MET A 26 -14.57 -10.69 14.02
N ARG A 27 -15.85 -10.77 14.41
CA ARG A 27 -16.99 -10.70 13.46
C ARG A 27 -17.76 -9.39 13.54
N SER A 28 -17.43 -8.49 14.50
CA SER A 28 -18.08 -7.20 14.62
C SER A 28 -17.78 -6.32 13.39
N SER A 29 -18.82 -5.75 12.81
CA SER A 29 -18.75 -4.86 11.63
C SER A 29 -17.96 -3.56 11.87
N ARG A 30 -17.76 -3.19 13.15
CA ARG A 30 -16.99 -2.01 13.54
C ARG A 30 -15.50 -2.07 13.18
N HIS A 31 -14.98 -3.28 12.87
CA HIS A 31 -13.61 -3.49 12.47
C HIS A 31 -13.50 -3.64 10.95
N ASN A 32 -12.38 -3.14 10.41
CA ASN A 32 -12.07 -3.20 8.98
C ASN A 32 -13.15 -2.59 8.08
N LEU A 33 -13.76 -1.46 8.51
CA LEU A 33 -14.59 -0.66 7.63
C LEU A 33 -13.72 -0.03 6.53
N ALA A 34 -14.20 -0.06 5.29
CA ALA A 34 -13.47 0.48 4.15
C ALA A 34 -14.44 0.79 3.00
N THR A 35 -13.96 1.45 1.97
CA THR A 35 -14.77 1.80 0.79
C THR A 35 -15.38 0.60 0.06
N TRP A 36 -14.82 -0.61 0.19
CA TRP A 36 -15.36 -1.81 -0.47
C TRP A 36 -16.50 -2.49 0.28
N ASN A 37 -16.71 -2.16 1.58
CA ASN A 37 -17.76 -2.77 2.40
C ASN A 37 -18.71 -1.77 3.07
N VAL A 38 -18.54 -0.48 2.81
CA VAL A 38 -19.42 0.59 3.30
C VAL A 38 -20.87 0.46 2.77
N THR A 39 -21.09 -0.28 1.69
CA THR A 39 -22.40 -0.58 1.12
C THR A 39 -23.23 -1.56 1.98
N THR A 40 -22.58 -2.33 2.84
CA THR A 40 -23.21 -3.37 3.68
C THR A 40 -23.12 -3.07 5.17
N ARG A 41 -22.61 -1.89 5.54
CA ARG A 41 -22.42 -1.44 6.93
C ARG A 41 -22.89 0.01 7.06
N GLU A 42 -23.73 0.28 8.03
CA GLU A 42 -24.23 1.63 8.29
C GLU A 42 -23.18 2.45 9.05
N LEU A 43 -22.48 3.35 8.36
CA LEU A 43 -21.60 4.34 9.00
C LEU A 43 -22.39 5.62 9.27
N ARG A 44 -22.38 6.09 10.51
CA ARG A 44 -23.00 7.35 10.92
C ARG A 44 -22.16 8.08 11.97
N LEU A 45 -22.43 9.38 12.12
CA LEU A 45 -21.92 10.19 13.22
C LEU A 45 -22.99 10.32 14.29
N SER A 46 -22.63 10.05 15.55
CA SER A 46 -23.53 10.27 16.70
C SER A 46 -23.64 11.77 17.02
N GLU A 47 -24.61 12.14 17.85
CA GLU A 47 -24.75 13.50 18.37
C GLU A 47 -23.53 13.97 19.18
N SER A 48 -22.81 13.03 19.79
CA SER A 48 -21.55 13.30 20.51
C SER A 48 -20.33 13.42 19.61
N GLY A 49 -20.48 13.30 18.28
CA GLY A 49 -19.38 13.36 17.32
C GLY A 49 -18.58 12.04 17.17
N GLN A 50 -19.08 10.92 17.71
CA GLN A 50 -18.43 9.63 17.58
C GLN A 50 -18.89 8.91 16.29
N TYR A 51 -17.96 8.36 15.53
CA TYR A 51 -18.29 7.49 14.41
C TYR A 51 -18.82 6.14 14.90
N LEU A 52 -19.95 5.72 14.36
CA LEU A 52 -20.60 4.44 14.67
C LEU A 52 -20.73 3.61 13.41
N VAL A 53 -20.56 2.30 13.54
CA VAL A 53 -20.80 1.31 12.49
C VAL A 53 -21.81 0.30 13.02
N ASP A 54 -22.98 0.22 12.36
CA ASP A 54 -24.11 -0.62 12.78
C ASP A 54 -24.48 -0.42 14.27
N GLY A 55 -24.35 0.83 14.74
CA GLY A 55 -24.65 1.23 16.12
C GLY A 55 -23.52 1.08 17.12
N GLU A 56 -22.41 0.42 16.78
CA GLU A 56 -21.20 0.29 17.64
C GLU A 56 -20.15 1.34 17.29
N PRO A 57 -19.35 1.82 18.27
CA PRO A 57 -18.23 2.72 18.00
C PRO A 57 -17.28 2.14 16.94
N LEU A 58 -16.93 2.93 15.92
CA LEU A 58 -15.96 2.55 14.90
C LEU A 58 -14.63 2.16 15.55
N GLY A 59 -14.18 0.94 15.30
CA GLY A 59 -12.93 0.42 15.82
C GLY A 59 -11.76 0.60 14.88
N PHE A 60 -11.99 0.42 13.56
CA PHE A 60 -10.94 0.53 12.55
C PHE A 60 -11.51 0.82 11.17
N TYR A 61 -10.96 1.86 10.51
CA TYR A 61 -11.24 2.20 9.13
C TYR A 61 -9.97 2.08 8.28
N HIS A 62 -10.08 1.48 7.10
CA HIS A 62 -8.96 1.22 6.21
C HIS A 62 -8.93 2.22 5.04
N PHE A 63 -7.97 3.16 5.07
CA PHE A 63 -7.80 4.21 4.06
C PHE A 63 -6.97 3.75 2.85
N THR A 64 -7.21 2.55 2.34
CA THR A 64 -6.48 1.99 1.18
C THR A 64 -6.58 2.90 -0.03
N GLY A 65 -5.44 3.15 -0.67
CA GLY A 65 -5.38 3.95 -1.90
C GLY A 65 -5.57 5.44 -1.68
N PHE A 66 -5.37 5.94 -0.44
CA PHE A 66 -5.50 7.36 -0.12
C PHE A 66 -4.49 8.19 -0.93
N ASP A 67 -3.22 7.81 -0.93
CA ASP A 67 -2.13 8.54 -1.60
C ASP A 67 -2.31 8.62 -3.13
N SER A 68 -2.88 7.57 -3.74
CA SER A 68 -3.14 7.51 -5.19
C SER A 68 -4.43 8.19 -5.62
N GLY A 69 -5.25 8.66 -4.67
CA GLY A 69 -6.59 9.17 -4.93
C GLY A 69 -7.65 8.09 -5.19
N THR A 70 -7.26 6.83 -5.30
CA THR A 70 -8.19 5.70 -5.53
C THR A 70 -9.22 5.58 -4.41
N HIS A 71 -8.83 5.88 -3.17
CA HIS A 71 -9.73 5.89 -2.02
C HIS A 71 -10.93 6.80 -2.26
N ARG A 72 -10.69 8.05 -2.72
CA ARG A 72 -11.76 9.02 -2.99
C ARG A 72 -12.70 8.55 -4.08
N VAL A 73 -12.17 7.99 -5.16
CA VAL A 73 -12.98 7.41 -6.26
C VAL A 73 -13.89 6.29 -5.75
N MET A 74 -13.34 5.40 -4.94
CA MET A 74 -14.10 4.28 -4.35
C MET A 74 -15.11 4.75 -3.29
N ALA A 75 -14.79 5.79 -2.51
CA ALA A 75 -15.72 6.39 -1.57
C ALA A 75 -16.94 6.97 -2.30
N ILE A 76 -16.72 7.70 -3.41
CA ILE A 76 -17.81 8.22 -4.25
C ILE A 76 -18.64 7.09 -4.85
N LYS A 77 -17.99 6.07 -5.40
CA LYS A 77 -18.67 4.94 -6.05
C LYS A 77 -19.54 4.14 -5.09
N ASN A 78 -19.05 3.86 -3.88
CA ASN A 78 -19.66 2.91 -2.96
C ASN A 78 -20.35 3.57 -1.76
N GLY A 79 -19.94 4.79 -1.39
CA GLY A 79 -20.45 5.49 -0.21
C GLY A 79 -21.73 6.28 -0.43
N GLY A 80 -22.14 6.50 -1.70
CA GLY A 80 -23.32 7.31 -2.00
C GLY A 80 -23.24 8.70 -1.35
N ASP A 81 -24.35 9.14 -0.77
CA ASP A 81 -24.48 10.44 -0.11
C ASP A 81 -24.16 10.39 1.40
N ASN A 82 -23.40 9.40 1.88
CA ASN A 82 -23.11 9.24 3.31
C ASN A 82 -22.19 10.36 3.84
N PRO A 83 -22.74 11.34 4.60
CA PRO A 83 -21.94 12.48 5.06
C PRO A 83 -20.88 12.08 6.09
N ALA A 84 -21.12 11.04 6.91
CA ALA A 84 -20.17 10.57 7.90
C ALA A 84 -18.92 9.98 7.23
N LEU A 85 -19.09 9.30 6.09
CA LEU A 85 -17.95 8.78 5.31
C LEU A 85 -17.06 9.92 4.79
N TYR A 86 -17.67 10.93 4.16
CA TYR A 86 -16.89 12.05 3.60
C TYR A 86 -16.23 12.89 4.69
N GLN A 87 -16.90 13.07 5.83
CA GLN A 87 -16.32 13.75 6.97
C GLN A 87 -15.11 12.98 7.54
N LEU A 88 -15.19 11.65 7.64
CA LEU A 88 -14.09 10.80 8.07
C LEU A 88 -12.89 10.87 7.10
N VAL A 89 -13.15 10.83 5.79
CA VAL A 89 -12.12 10.93 4.75
C VAL A 89 -11.45 12.31 4.77
N ASN A 90 -12.22 13.38 4.92
CA ASN A 90 -11.68 14.74 5.02
C ASN A 90 -10.85 14.91 6.29
N TRP A 91 -11.35 14.46 7.44
CA TRP A 91 -10.58 14.47 8.70
C TRP A 91 -9.23 13.77 8.57
N TYR A 92 -9.21 12.60 7.93
CA TYR A 92 -7.95 11.88 7.68
C TYR A 92 -7.01 12.67 6.77
N GLY A 93 -7.55 13.29 5.72
CA GLY A 93 -6.79 14.15 4.81
C GLY A 93 -6.13 15.31 5.54
N ASP A 94 -6.88 16.01 6.40
CA ASP A 94 -6.39 17.13 7.21
C ASP A 94 -5.31 16.66 8.21
N ALA A 95 -5.52 15.51 8.85
CA ALA A 95 -4.55 14.91 9.75
C ALA A 95 -3.23 14.58 9.05
N VAL A 96 -3.29 13.93 7.88
CA VAL A 96 -2.11 13.62 7.06
C VAL A 96 -1.40 14.91 6.61
N ALA A 97 -2.17 15.91 6.14
CA ALA A 97 -1.61 17.20 5.71
C ALA A 97 -0.89 17.95 6.86
N SER A 98 -1.43 17.86 8.09
CA SER A 98 -0.80 18.47 9.26
C SER A 98 0.56 17.85 9.59
N ILE A 99 0.69 16.52 9.42
CA ILE A 99 1.93 15.78 9.68
C ILE A 99 2.95 15.97 8.55
N ALA A 100 2.52 16.31 7.34
CA ALA A 100 3.41 16.51 6.19
C ALA A 100 4.45 17.64 6.39
N GLN A 101 4.25 18.51 7.40
CA GLN A 101 5.21 19.55 7.78
C GLN A 101 6.31 19.02 8.72
N ASP A 102 6.15 17.83 9.31
CA ASP A 102 7.18 17.22 10.15
C ASP A 102 8.46 16.97 9.35
N PRO A 103 9.65 17.33 9.90
CA PRO A 103 10.92 17.03 9.23
C PRO A 103 11.13 15.54 8.90
N LEU A 104 10.57 14.63 9.69
CA LEU A 104 10.64 13.19 9.41
C LEU A 104 9.80 12.81 8.18
N ALA A 105 8.62 13.43 8.01
CA ALA A 105 7.78 13.19 6.83
C ALA A 105 8.41 13.69 5.54
N LYS A 106 9.35 14.64 5.61
CA LYS A 106 10.08 15.20 4.46
C LYS A 106 11.35 14.42 4.11
N LYS A 107 11.75 13.44 4.93
CA LYS A 107 12.92 12.63 4.61
C LYS A 107 12.65 11.77 3.38
N PRO A 108 13.56 11.80 2.38
CA PRO A 108 13.43 10.92 1.23
C PRO A 108 13.53 9.45 1.67
N TRP A 109 12.80 8.59 0.98
CA TRP A 109 12.90 7.15 1.21
C TRP A 109 14.32 6.66 0.88
N ALA A 110 15.03 6.11 1.87
CA ALA A 110 16.43 5.71 1.74
C ALA A 110 16.69 4.69 0.62
N PHE A 111 15.68 3.82 0.33
CA PHE A 111 15.76 2.84 -0.75
C PHE A 111 15.30 3.38 -2.11
N GLY A 112 15.11 4.69 -2.23
CA GLY A 112 14.73 5.36 -3.48
C GLY A 112 15.90 5.61 -4.43
N VAL A 113 17.11 5.58 -3.91
CA VAL A 113 18.33 5.94 -4.63
C VAL A 113 19.44 4.90 -4.42
N PHE A 114 20.39 4.85 -5.35
CA PHE A 114 21.66 4.15 -5.16
C PHE A 114 22.59 4.94 -4.23
N SER A 115 23.68 4.31 -3.80
CA SER A 115 24.68 4.91 -2.90
C SER A 115 25.31 6.20 -3.43
N ASN A 116 25.25 6.44 -4.75
CA ASN A 116 25.71 7.66 -5.42
C ASN A 116 24.60 8.73 -5.62
N GLY A 117 23.39 8.50 -5.10
CA GLY A 117 22.26 9.43 -5.20
C GLY A 117 21.42 9.31 -6.49
N ILE A 118 21.78 8.44 -7.43
CA ILE A 118 20.98 8.20 -8.64
C ILE A 118 19.69 7.48 -8.24
N SER A 119 18.53 7.94 -8.74
CA SER A 119 17.22 7.33 -8.49
C SER A 119 17.12 5.93 -9.08
N ILE A 120 16.53 5.00 -8.31
CA ILE A 120 16.30 3.62 -8.75
C ILE A 120 14.97 3.56 -9.50
N THR A 121 15.02 3.16 -10.76
CA THR A 121 13.83 3.05 -11.61
C THR A 121 12.98 1.81 -11.26
N LYS A 122 11.71 1.84 -11.71
CA LYS A 122 10.80 0.69 -11.57
C LYS A 122 11.35 -0.54 -12.31
N SER A 123 11.92 -0.35 -13.49
CA SER A 123 12.51 -1.43 -14.31
C SER A 123 13.69 -2.07 -13.61
N GLN A 124 14.58 -1.28 -13.01
CA GLN A 124 15.71 -1.81 -12.22
C GLN A 124 15.23 -2.68 -11.05
N ARG A 125 14.21 -2.23 -10.32
CA ARG A 125 13.62 -3.00 -9.21
C ARG A 125 12.99 -4.30 -9.69
N LEU A 126 12.25 -4.24 -10.80
CA LEU A 126 11.57 -5.41 -11.38
C LEU A 126 12.59 -6.46 -11.81
N VAL A 127 13.59 -6.07 -12.59
CA VAL A 127 14.65 -6.97 -13.06
C VAL A 127 15.41 -7.61 -11.90
N TYR A 128 15.82 -6.82 -10.90
CA TYR A 128 16.50 -7.37 -9.74
C TYR A 128 15.62 -8.38 -8.98
N ARG A 129 14.32 -8.09 -8.82
CA ARG A 129 13.38 -8.98 -8.13
C ARG A 129 13.18 -10.32 -8.87
N GLU A 130 13.13 -10.29 -10.19
CA GLU A 130 12.88 -11.49 -11.01
C GLU A 130 14.15 -12.32 -11.30
N ARG A 131 15.34 -11.73 -11.15
CA ARG A 131 16.62 -12.32 -11.49
C ARG A 131 17.38 -12.77 -10.23
N THR A 132 17.21 -14.03 -9.82
CA THR A 132 17.88 -14.62 -8.66
C THR A 132 19.40 -14.72 -8.82
N ASP A 133 19.89 -14.79 -10.04
CA ASP A 133 21.33 -14.73 -10.35
C ASP A 133 21.95 -13.37 -10.01
N LEU A 134 21.21 -12.27 -10.32
CA LEU A 134 21.63 -10.92 -9.94
C LEU A 134 21.57 -10.71 -8.43
N GLN A 135 20.56 -11.23 -7.74
CA GLN A 135 20.46 -11.17 -6.28
C GLN A 135 21.65 -11.86 -5.59
N ARG A 136 22.06 -13.01 -6.11
CA ARG A 136 23.23 -13.74 -5.60
C ARG A 136 24.55 -13.01 -5.90
N ARG A 137 24.62 -12.38 -7.07
CA ARG A 137 25.84 -11.67 -7.50
C ARG A 137 26.00 -10.33 -6.82
N PHE A 138 24.91 -9.63 -6.59
CA PHE A 138 24.84 -8.29 -6.00
C PHE A 138 23.94 -8.30 -4.77
N PRO A 139 24.39 -8.82 -3.61
CA PRO A 139 23.58 -8.94 -2.39
C PRO A 139 23.07 -7.59 -1.88
N ASP A 140 23.81 -6.51 -2.11
CA ASP A 140 23.36 -5.13 -1.92
C ASP A 140 23.03 -4.49 -3.27
N PRO A 141 21.74 -4.41 -3.66
CA PRO A 141 21.33 -3.80 -4.92
C PRO A 141 21.39 -2.28 -4.91
N PHE A 142 21.65 -1.66 -3.77
CA PHE A 142 21.72 -0.19 -3.64
C PHE A 142 23.14 0.35 -3.85
N ASP A 143 24.14 -0.51 -3.84
CA ASP A 143 25.52 -0.12 -4.15
C ASP A 143 25.66 0.19 -5.64
N ALA A 144 25.94 1.46 -5.95
CA ALA A 144 26.10 1.95 -7.31
C ALA A 144 27.29 1.30 -8.05
N SER A 145 28.32 0.87 -7.32
CA SER A 145 29.52 0.23 -7.92
C SER A 145 29.24 -1.21 -8.36
N THR A 146 28.12 -1.80 -8.00
CA THR A 146 27.76 -3.19 -8.28
C THR A 146 26.57 -3.32 -9.23
N TYR A 147 25.33 -3.33 -8.72
CA TYR A 147 24.14 -3.56 -9.53
C TYR A 147 23.90 -2.44 -10.56
N LEU A 148 24.06 -1.16 -10.17
CA LEU A 148 23.92 -0.06 -11.14
C LEU A 148 24.97 -0.14 -12.24
N ALA A 149 26.23 -0.40 -11.91
CA ALA A 149 27.28 -0.55 -12.90
C ALA A 149 27.03 -1.74 -13.87
N TRP A 150 26.46 -2.84 -13.36
CA TRP A 150 25.99 -3.93 -14.21
C TRP A 150 24.84 -3.47 -15.10
N TRP A 151 23.85 -2.74 -14.55
CA TRP A 151 22.68 -2.25 -15.29
C TRP A 151 23.11 -1.37 -16.48
N GLU A 152 24.02 -0.43 -16.26
CA GLU A 152 24.47 0.52 -17.27
C GLU A 152 25.32 -0.12 -18.38
N THR A 153 25.91 -1.27 -18.11
CA THR A 153 26.78 -1.97 -19.06
C THR A 153 26.09 -3.23 -19.63
N ARG A 154 26.11 -4.32 -18.87
CA ARG A 154 25.54 -5.60 -19.30
C ARG A 154 24.02 -5.59 -19.36
N GLY A 155 23.35 -4.86 -18.46
CA GLY A 155 21.89 -4.72 -18.44
C GLY A 155 21.37 -4.16 -19.76
N ARG A 156 22.02 -3.15 -20.31
CA ARG A 156 21.68 -2.57 -21.63
C ARG A 156 21.80 -3.60 -22.76
N ALA A 157 22.81 -4.46 -22.70
CA ALA A 157 23.02 -5.50 -23.71
C ALA A 157 22.06 -6.68 -23.57
N GLU A 158 21.72 -7.07 -22.32
CA GLU A 158 20.84 -8.20 -22.04
C GLU A 158 19.36 -7.87 -22.17
N LEU A 159 18.97 -6.59 -21.95
CA LEU A 159 17.59 -6.11 -21.85
C LEU A 159 17.37 -4.85 -22.71
N PRO A 160 17.68 -4.87 -24.01
CA PRO A 160 17.66 -3.67 -24.86
C PRO A 160 16.28 -2.98 -24.88
N ASP A 161 15.18 -3.74 -24.76
CA ASP A 161 13.81 -3.22 -24.79
C ASP A 161 13.48 -2.29 -23.61
N LEU A 162 14.21 -2.39 -22.51
CA LEU A 162 14.00 -1.52 -21.33
C LEU A 162 14.70 -0.16 -21.46
N PHE A 163 15.46 0.07 -22.51
CA PHE A 163 16.27 1.27 -22.76
C PHE A 163 15.90 1.99 -24.07
N GLN A 164 14.79 1.59 -24.72
CA GLN A 164 14.36 2.15 -26.01
C GLN A 164 13.75 3.56 -25.89
N ASP A 165 13.30 3.95 -24.71
CA ASP A 165 12.66 5.23 -24.45
C ASP A 165 13.55 6.23 -23.68
N GLU A 166 14.85 5.96 -23.53
CA GLU A 166 15.86 6.87 -22.97
C GLU A 166 16.61 7.62 -24.12
#